data_b2bae4af7d8ba4d2ddeb2a15088d0e0f
#
_entry.id   b2bae4af7d8ba4d2ddeb2a15088d0e0f
#
_cell.length_a   1.000
_cell.length_b   1.000
_cell.length_c   1.000
_cell.angle_alpha   90.00
_cell.angle_beta   90.00
_cell.angle_gamma   90.00
#
_symmetry.space_group_name_H-M   'P 1'
#
loop_
_entity.id
_entity.type
_entity.pdbx_description
1 polymer ?
#
loop_
_entity_poly.entity_id
_entity_poly.type
_entity_poly.pdbx_seq_one_letter_code
_entity_poly.pdbx_strand_id
1 'polypeptide(L)'
;MTGVQTCALPIYSGDKLLGGPQAGLISGRADLVARMRSNSLFRALRVDKLTYAALEATLLAYVKHDHNAVPVLRMMRLSKDEIAARAHSFISRINSAAKNSSKLRLELVDGESIIGGGAAPTAVLPTCLVALTHGDMSANELSARLRGADPPVIARVEDGRVLLDMRTVFPEQDSQIVGILNSIACQCGAERVPGRS
;
A
#
# COMPACT_ATOMS: atom_id res chain seq x y z
N MET A 1 4.48 34.59 -14.32
CA MET A 1 5.15 33.64 -13.39
C MET A 1 5.82 34.46 -12.30
N THR A 2 5.11 34.68 -11.20
CA THR A 2 5.64 35.36 -10.04
C THR A 2 6.46 34.36 -9.23
N GLY A 3 7.79 34.47 -9.36
CA GLY A 3 8.71 33.68 -8.54
C GLY A 3 8.54 34.06 -7.07
N VAL A 4 7.91 33.20 -6.28
CA VAL A 4 7.97 33.30 -4.83
C VAL A 4 9.41 33.02 -4.42
N GLN A 5 10.16 34.06 -4.11
CA GLN A 5 11.46 33.94 -3.44
C GLN A 5 11.18 33.49 -2.00
N THR A 6 11.02 32.18 -1.81
CA THR A 6 11.00 31.62 -0.46
C THR A 6 12.43 31.62 0.08
N CYS A 7 12.67 32.40 1.14
CA CYS A 7 13.91 32.31 1.92
C CYS A 7 14.03 30.97 2.67
N ALA A 8 13.05 30.11 2.57
CA ALA A 8 12.99 28.81 3.20
C ALA A 8 13.80 27.79 2.37
N LEU A 9 14.60 26.99 3.07
CA LEU A 9 15.21 25.80 2.51
C LEU A 9 14.17 24.68 2.56
N PRO A 10 13.67 24.18 1.42
CA PRO A 10 12.79 23.04 1.44
C PRO A 10 13.49 21.79 1.97
N ILE A 11 12.80 21.11 2.88
CA ILE A 11 13.26 19.86 3.49
C ILE A 11 12.29 18.77 3.06
N TYR A 12 12.83 17.71 2.50
CA TYR A 12 12.07 16.56 2.02
C TYR A 12 12.42 15.31 2.82
N SER A 13 11.51 14.37 2.90
CA SER A 13 11.75 13.05 3.46
C SER A 13 11.93 12.05 2.32
N GLY A 14 13.00 11.26 2.35
CA GLY A 14 13.28 10.26 1.33
C GLY A 14 12.30 9.08 1.39
N ASP A 15 11.81 8.74 2.58
CA ASP A 15 10.96 7.57 2.87
C ASP A 15 9.44 7.84 2.79
N LYS A 16 9.03 9.00 2.32
CA LYS A 16 7.62 9.35 2.11
C LYS A 16 7.27 9.21 0.61
N LEU A 17 6.63 10.20 0.02
CA LEU A 17 6.22 10.17 -1.39
C LEU A 17 7.37 10.00 -2.39
N LEU A 18 8.60 10.34 -2.00
CA LEU A 18 9.76 10.07 -2.84
C LEU A 18 9.99 8.56 -3.06
N GLY A 19 9.58 7.73 -2.10
CA GLY A 19 9.66 6.26 -2.21
C GLY A 19 11.06 5.68 -2.09
N GLY A 20 11.98 6.43 -1.47
CA GLY A 20 13.37 6.02 -1.23
C GLY A 20 13.66 5.65 0.22
N PRO A 21 14.93 5.61 0.61
CA PRO A 21 15.35 5.33 1.99
C PRO A 21 15.03 6.49 2.92
N GLN A 22 15.00 6.22 4.22
CA GLN A 22 14.85 7.24 5.24
C GLN A 22 16.06 8.18 5.22
N ALA A 23 15.82 9.41 4.77
CA ALA A 23 16.81 10.46 4.70
C ALA A 23 16.14 11.83 4.71
N GLY A 24 16.74 12.80 5.38
CA GLY A 24 16.40 14.20 5.22
C GLY A 24 17.15 14.79 4.04
N LEU A 25 16.42 15.33 3.07
CA LEU A 25 16.99 16.00 1.90
C LEU A 25 16.73 17.50 2.02
N ILE A 26 17.78 18.29 1.90
CA ILE A 26 17.69 19.75 1.95
C ILE A 26 18.17 20.30 0.62
N SER A 27 17.35 21.10 -0.03
CA SER A 27 17.69 21.79 -1.26
C SER A 27 17.46 23.30 -1.13
N GLY A 28 18.02 24.09 -2.03
CA GLY A 28 17.80 25.53 -2.04
C GLY A 28 19.04 26.33 -2.44
N ARG A 29 19.16 27.56 -1.93
CA ARG A 29 20.25 28.45 -2.26
C ARG A 29 21.63 27.83 -1.97
N ALA A 30 22.49 27.84 -2.95
CA ALA A 30 23.81 27.20 -2.89
C ALA A 30 24.66 27.67 -1.70
N ASP A 31 24.61 28.98 -1.38
CA ASP A 31 25.34 29.56 -0.26
C ASP A 31 24.88 29.03 1.10
N LEU A 32 23.58 28.86 1.28
CA LEU A 32 23.02 28.31 2.50
C LEU A 32 23.32 26.79 2.65
N VAL A 33 23.18 26.03 1.57
CA VAL A 33 23.57 24.62 1.54
C VAL A 33 25.06 24.43 1.81
N ALA A 34 25.91 25.26 1.22
CA ALA A 34 27.35 25.22 1.46
C ALA A 34 27.70 25.49 2.94
N ARG A 35 27.05 26.49 3.57
CA ARG A 35 27.23 26.79 5.00
C ARG A 35 26.83 25.65 5.90
N MET A 36 25.69 24.93 5.59
CA MET A 36 25.30 23.76 6.33
C MET A 36 26.33 22.61 6.18
N ARG A 37 26.82 22.38 4.96
CA ARG A 37 27.83 21.34 4.70
C ARG A 37 29.15 21.58 5.39
N SER A 38 29.55 22.85 5.58
CA SER A 38 30.76 23.21 6.28
C SER A 38 30.64 23.17 7.82
N ASN A 39 29.44 23.08 8.35
CA ASN A 39 29.23 22.98 9.79
C ASN A 39 29.67 21.60 10.31
N SER A 40 30.37 21.58 11.45
CA SER A 40 30.84 20.31 12.07
C SER A 40 29.71 19.32 12.39
N LEU A 41 28.53 19.83 12.74
CA LEU A 41 27.35 19.02 13.03
C LEU A 41 26.89 18.22 11.81
N PHE A 42 27.12 18.72 10.58
CA PHE A 42 26.76 17.99 9.36
C PHE A 42 27.44 16.61 9.30
N ARG A 43 28.66 16.49 9.78
CA ARG A 43 29.38 15.20 9.83
C ARG A 43 28.66 14.17 10.71
N ALA A 44 28.05 14.61 11.81
CA ALA A 44 27.32 13.74 12.71
C ALA A 44 25.93 13.35 12.16
N LEU A 45 25.31 14.24 11.40
CA LEU A 45 23.94 14.07 10.87
C LEU A 45 23.87 13.47 9.47
N ARG A 46 24.99 13.37 8.76
CA ARG A 46 24.99 12.79 7.40
C ARG A 46 24.61 11.33 7.42
N VAL A 47 23.85 10.90 6.41
CA VAL A 47 23.54 9.50 6.18
C VAL A 47 24.77 8.70 5.76
N ASP A 48 24.69 7.37 5.88
CA ASP A 48 25.74 6.44 5.46
C ASP A 48 25.77 6.23 3.93
N LYS A 49 26.76 5.47 3.46
CA LYS A 49 26.97 5.20 2.03
C LYS A 49 25.86 4.34 1.42
N LEU A 50 25.25 3.43 2.20
CA LEU A 50 24.16 2.56 1.72
C LEU A 50 22.91 3.40 1.46
N THR A 51 22.62 4.34 2.36
CA THR A 51 21.51 5.29 2.19
C THR A 51 21.74 6.17 0.96
N TYR A 52 22.98 6.64 0.68
CA TYR A 52 23.28 7.36 -0.55
C TYR A 52 23.03 6.52 -1.79
N ALA A 53 23.50 5.26 -1.83
CA ALA A 53 23.32 4.39 -2.98
C ALA A 53 21.81 4.07 -3.23
N ALA A 54 21.05 3.82 -2.18
CA ALA A 54 19.61 3.60 -2.28
C ALA A 54 18.86 4.85 -2.75
N LEU A 55 19.24 6.03 -2.25
CA LEU A 55 18.66 7.30 -2.70
C LEU A 55 19.00 7.60 -4.16
N GLU A 56 20.24 7.34 -4.57
CA GLU A 56 20.67 7.49 -5.97
C GLU A 56 19.84 6.62 -6.90
N ALA A 57 19.63 5.34 -6.56
CA ALA A 57 18.77 4.43 -7.34
C ALA A 57 17.33 4.95 -7.47
N THR A 58 16.78 5.48 -6.38
CA THR A 58 15.45 6.11 -6.39
C THR A 58 15.41 7.33 -7.30
N LEU A 59 16.36 8.25 -7.15
CA LEU A 59 16.42 9.48 -7.95
C LEU A 59 16.68 9.20 -9.43
N LEU A 60 17.45 8.16 -9.76
CA LEU A 60 17.65 7.72 -11.14
C LEU A 60 16.36 7.24 -11.80
N ALA A 61 15.45 6.60 -11.06
CA ALA A 61 14.13 6.24 -11.58
C ALA A 61 13.34 7.50 -11.97
N TYR A 62 13.39 8.56 -11.17
CA TYR A 62 12.77 9.84 -11.50
C TYR A 62 13.39 10.50 -12.74
N VAL A 63 14.72 10.53 -12.82
CA VAL A 63 15.44 11.12 -13.97
C VAL A 63 15.13 10.35 -15.26
N LYS A 64 15.00 9.02 -15.18
CA LYS A 64 14.66 8.17 -16.32
C LYS A 64 13.15 8.15 -16.62
N HIS A 65 12.32 8.83 -15.84
CA HIS A 65 10.86 8.78 -15.91
C HIS A 65 10.29 7.36 -15.74
N ASP A 66 11.03 6.45 -15.09
CA ASP A 66 10.56 5.11 -14.76
C ASP A 66 9.76 5.13 -13.46
N HIS A 67 8.54 5.62 -13.56
CA HIS A 67 7.64 5.74 -12.41
C HIS A 67 7.19 4.39 -11.86
N ASN A 68 7.31 3.31 -12.63
CA ASN A 68 6.93 1.97 -12.20
C ASN A 68 7.99 1.32 -11.31
N ALA A 69 9.24 1.76 -11.40
CA ALA A 69 10.31 1.32 -10.50
C ALA A 69 10.12 1.75 -9.05
N VAL A 70 9.33 2.81 -8.81
CA VAL A 70 9.02 3.31 -7.48
C VAL A 70 7.62 2.85 -7.06
N PRO A 71 7.47 1.93 -6.09
CA PRO A 71 6.19 1.31 -5.74
C PRO A 71 5.07 2.31 -5.45
N VAL A 72 5.35 3.34 -4.65
CA VAL A 72 4.33 4.34 -4.30
C VAL A 72 3.84 5.10 -5.54
N LEU A 73 4.73 5.46 -6.48
CA LEU A 73 4.33 6.15 -7.71
C LEU A 73 3.51 5.23 -8.62
N ARG A 74 3.89 3.97 -8.75
CA ARG A 74 3.12 2.96 -9.48
C ARG A 74 1.71 2.86 -8.93
N MET A 75 1.55 2.72 -7.60
CA MET A 75 0.25 2.66 -6.94
C MET A 75 -0.58 3.92 -7.16
N MET A 76 0.01 5.11 -7.06
CA MET A 76 -0.69 6.38 -7.25
C MET A 76 -1.17 6.60 -8.68
N ARG A 77 -0.48 6.05 -9.68
CA ARG A 77 -0.80 6.22 -11.10
C ARG A 77 -1.91 5.30 -11.61
N LEU A 78 -2.23 4.23 -10.87
CA LEU A 78 -3.33 3.34 -11.25
C LEU A 78 -4.64 4.11 -11.29
N SER A 79 -5.34 4.04 -12.41
CA SER A 79 -6.69 4.57 -12.55
C SER A 79 -7.71 3.68 -11.83
N LYS A 80 -8.88 4.25 -11.51
CA LYS A 80 -9.99 3.47 -10.94
C LYS A 80 -10.42 2.33 -11.87
N ASP A 81 -10.44 2.58 -13.19
CA ASP A 81 -10.86 1.59 -14.17
C ASP A 81 -9.90 0.40 -14.27
N GLU A 82 -8.58 0.65 -14.22
CA GLU A 82 -7.58 -0.42 -14.18
C GLU A 82 -7.73 -1.28 -12.91
N ILE A 83 -7.98 -0.64 -11.77
CA ILE A 83 -8.21 -1.32 -10.50
C ILE A 83 -9.50 -2.13 -10.57
N ALA A 84 -10.58 -1.57 -11.11
CA ALA A 84 -11.87 -2.27 -11.26
C ALA A 84 -11.75 -3.49 -12.16
N ALA A 85 -11.10 -3.37 -13.32
CA ALA A 85 -10.87 -4.48 -14.24
C ALA A 85 -10.10 -5.63 -13.57
N ARG A 86 -9.04 -5.29 -12.82
CA ARG A 86 -8.24 -6.27 -12.06
C ARG A 86 -9.05 -6.89 -10.94
N ALA A 87 -9.85 -6.11 -10.19
CA ALA A 87 -10.70 -6.61 -9.12
C ALA A 87 -11.79 -7.56 -9.64
N HIS A 88 -12.39 -7.29 -10.80
CA HIS A 88 -13.33 -8.22 -11.45
C HIS A 88 -12.65 -9.55 -11.80
N SER A 89 -11.45 -9.51 -12.37
CA SER A 89 -10.68 -10.73 -12.67
C SER A 89 -10.35 -11.51 -11.38
N PHE A 90 -9.94 -10.81 -10.32
CA PHE A 90 -9.66 -11.39 -9.02
C PHE A 90 -10.89 -12.09 -8.41
N ILE A 91 -12.05 -11.43 -8.39
CA ILE A 91 -13.33 -12.00 -7.91
C ILE A 91 -13.72 -13.24 -8.73
N SER A 92 -13.60 -13.16 -10.06
CA SER A 92 -13.92 -14.27 -10.95
C SER A 92 -13.08 -15.52 -10.66
N ARG A 93 -11.80 -15.35 -10.35
CA ARG A 93 -10.88 -16.45 -9.99
C ARG A 93 -11.29 -17.13 -8.69
N ILE A 94 -11.70 -16.36 -7.68
CA ILE A 94 -12.17 -16.92 -6.40
C ILE A 94 -13.48 -17.67 -6.59
N ASN A 95 -14.46 -17.07 -7.29
CA ASN A 95 -15.75 -17.70 -7.55
C ASN A 95 -15.61 -19.01 -8.36
N SER A 96 -14.66 -19.08 -9.29
CA SER A 96 -14.39 -20.29 -10.08
C SER A 96 -13.77 -21.40 -9.24
N ALA A 97 -12.93 -21.07 -8.26
CA ALA A 97 -12.30 -22.04 -7.36
C ALA A 97 -13.25 -22.51 -6.26
N ALA A 98 -14.16 -21.64 -5.82
CA ALA A 98 -15.07 -21.86 -4.69
C ALA A 98 -16.35 -22.66 -5.08
N LYS A 99 -16.30 -23.56 -6.07
CA LYS A 99 -17.44 -24.27 -6.68
C LYS A 99 -18.48 -24.86 -5.72
N ASN A 100 -18.23 -24.93 -4.39
CA ASN A 100 -19.14 -25.44 -3.39
C ASN A 100 -19.17 -24.66 -2.06
N SER A 101 -18.49 -23.51 -1.95
CA SER A 101 -18.45 -22.75 -0.70
C SER A 101 -19.21 -21.43 -0.85
N SER A 102 -20.51 -21.48 -0.56
CA SER A 102 -21.39 -20.30 -0.61
C SER A 102 -21.21 -19.31 0.55
N LYS A 103 -20.22 -19.50 1.42
CA LYS A 103 -20.09 -18.72 2.65
C LYS A 103 -19.30 -17.41 2.49
N LEU A 104 -18.30 -17.40 1.63
CA LEU A 104 -17.54 -16.20 1.31
C LEU A 104 -18.20 -15.46 0.13
N ARG A 105 -18.59 -14.21 0.37
CA ARG A 105 -19.16 -13.33 -0.66
C ARG A 105 -18.22 -12.21 -0.94
N LEU A 106 -18.04 -11.90 -2.23
CA LEU A 106 -17.20 -10.82 -2.71
C LEU A 106 -18.04 -9.87 -3.56
N GLU A 107 -17.93 -8.61 -3.24
CA GLU A 107 -18.56 -7.50 -3.96
C GLU A 107 -17.53 -6.47 -4.37
N LEU A 108 -17.71 -5.86 -5.54
CA LEU A 108 -16.94 -4.67 -5.91
C LEU A 108 -17.70 -3.43 -5.45
N VAL A 109 -17.05 -2.58 -4.66
CA VAL A 109 -17.62 -1.34 -4.16
C VAL A 109 -16.72 -0.16 -4.50
N ASP A 110 -17.33 0.99 -4.74
CA ASP A 110 -16.61 2.23 -4.91
C ASP A 110 -15.99 2.68 -3.59
N GLY A 111 -14.82 3.30 -3.66
CA GLY A 111 -14.13 3.78 -2.49
C GLY A 111 -13.00 4.75 -2.79
N GLU A 112 -12.24 5.05 -1.76
CA GLU A 112 -11.12 5.98 -1.80
C GLU A 112 -9.88 5.36 -1.18
N SER A 113 -8.74 5.53 -1.87
CA SER A 113 -7.41 5.26 -1.31
C SER A 113 -6.82 6.54 -0.75
N ILE A 114 -6.31 6.48 0.46
CA ILE A 114 -5.68 7.63 1.13
C ILE A 114 -4.18 7.53 0.96
N ILE A 115 -3.55 8.63 0.55
CA ILE A 115 -2.09 8.74 0.52
C ILE A 115 -1.61 8.94 1.96
N GLY A 116 -1.08 7.86 2.55
CA GLY A 116 -0.68 7.83 3.96
C GLY A 116 0.58 8.63 4.28
N GLY A 117 1.05 8.50 5.52
CA GLY A 117 2.33 9.05 5.97
C GLY A 117 2.37 10.56 6.19
N GLY A 118 1.21 11.24 6.22
CA GLY A 118 1.15 12.70 6.44
C GLY A 118 1.70 13.53 5.29
N ALA A 119 2.06 12.90 4.17
CA ALA A 119 2.69 13.57 3.02
C ALA A 119 1.68 14.35 2.17
N ALA A 120 0.43 13.88 2.12
CA ALA A 120 -0.67 14.53 1.41
C ALA A 120 -2.01 14.21 2.11
N PRO A 121 -2.27 14.78 3.30
CA PRO A 121 -3.37 14.35 4.18
C PRO A 121 -4.76 14.58 3.60
N THR A 122 -4.89 15.46 2.63
CA THR A 122 -6.16 15.77 1.95
C THR A 122 -6.30 15.11 0.57
N ALA A 123 -5.25 14.44 0.09
CA ALA A 123 -5.27 13.81 -1.23
C ALA A 123 -5.87 12.41 -1.13
N VAL A 124 -7.01 12.24 -1.78
CA VAL A 124 -7.68 10.94 -1.95
C VAL A 124 -7.65 10.54 -3.42
N LEU A 125 -7.51 9.25 -3.67
CA LEU A 125 -7.51 8.68 -5.00
C LEU A 125 -8.75 7.81 -5.17
N PRO A 126 -9.62 8.08 -6.17
CA PRO A 126 -10.74 7.20 -6.46
C PRO A 126 -10.26 5.78 -6.72
N THR A 127 -10.90 4.80 -6.09
CA THR A 127 -10.57 3.38 -6.23
C THR A 127 -11.82 2.50 -6.27
N CYS A 128 -11.61 1.22 -6.55
CA CYS A 128 -12.60 0.16 -6.34
C CYS A 128 -12.04 -0.82 -5.30
N LEU A 129 -12.87 -1.15 -4.34
CA LEU A 129 -12.51 -2.05 -3.24
C LEU A 129 -13.21 -3.39 -3.43
N VAL A 130 -12.53 -4.47 -3.11
CA VAL A 130 -13.16 -5.80 -3.00
C VAL A 130 -13.65 -5.94 -1.56
N ALA A 131 -14.96 -5.89 -1.37
CA ALA A 131 -15.62 -6.09 -0.09
C ALA A 131 -15.88 -7.57 0.12
N LEU A 132 -15.46 -8.09 1.28
CA LEU A 132 -15.56 -9.48 1.68
C LEU A 132 -16.52 -9.62 2.86
N THR A 133 -17.45 -10.54 2.78
CA THR A 133 -18.30 -10.97 3.90
C THR A 133 -18.30 -12.49 3.98
N HIS A 134 -18.51 -13.03 5.17
CA HIS A 134 -18.57 -14.47 5.40
C HIS A 134 -19.80 -14.86 6.20
N GLY A 135 -20.47 -15.94 5.82
CA GLY A 135 -21.73 -16.34 6.45
C GLY A 135 -21.64 -16.75 7.92
N ASP A 136 -20.49 -17.27 8.35
CA ASP A 136 -20.28 -17.81 9.71
C ASP A 136 -19.29 -17.01 10.54
N MET A 137 -18.65 -15.99 9.97
CA MET A 137 -17.62 -15.19 10.64
C MET A 137 -17.94 -13.71 10.57
N SER A 138 -17.67 -13.01 11.64
CA SER A 138 -17.65 -11.54 11.66
C SER A 138 -16.51 -10.98 10.80
N ALA A 139 -16.61 -9.73 10.38
CA ALA A 139 -15.53 -9.07 9.63
C ALA A 139 -14.22 -9.03 10.43
N ASN A 140 -14.28 -8.88 11.76
CA ASN A 140 -13.11 -8.90 12.62
C ASN A 140 -12.41 -10.25 12.65
N GLU A 141 -13.19 -11.36 12.73
CA GLU A 141 -12.64 -12.72 12.66
C GLU A 141 -12.03 -13.00 11.30
N LEU A 142 -12.71 -12.62 10.21
CA LEU A 142 -12.19 -12.76 8.85
C LEU A 142 -10.89 -11.97 8.69
N SER A 143 -10.84 -10.74 9.16
CA SER A 143 -9.63 -9.91 9.13
C SER A 143 -8.49 -10.51 9.98
N ALA A 144 -8.81 -11.10 11.14
CA ALA A 144 -7.81 -11.78 11.97
C ALA A 144 -7.23 -13.02 11.27
N ARG A 145 -8.05 -13.83 10.59
CA ARG A 145 -7.60 -14.99 9.80
C ARG A 145 -6.72 -14.56 8.62
N LEU A 146 -7.09 -13.50 7.92
CA LEU A 146 -6.29 -12.93 6.84
C LEU A 146 -4.91 -12.46 7.34
N ARG A 147 -4.89 -11.80 8.50
CA ARG A 147 -3.64 -11.34 9.13
C ARG A 147 -2.77 -12.50 9.63
N GLY A 148 -3.38 -13.61 10.04
CA GLY A 148 -2.68 -14.82 10.49
C GLY A 148 -2.30 -15.76 9.35
N ALA A 149 -2.59 -15.44 8.09
CA ALA A 149 -2.21 -16.25 6.95
C ALA A 149 -0.72 -16.09 6.60
N ASP A 150 -0.21 -17.00 5.77
CA ASP A 150 1.16 -16.92 5.24
C ASP A 150 1.10 -16.85 3.70
N PRO A 151 1.50 -15.74 3.11
CA PRO A 151 1.85 -14.46 3.73
C PRO A 151 0.63 -13.75 4.37
N PRO A 152 0.85 -12.88 5.38
CA PRO A 152 -0.23 -12.15 6.02
C PRO A 152 -0.90 -11.14 5.07
N VAL A 153 -2.22 -11.10 5.09
CA VAL A 153 -3.02 -10.14 4.33
C VAL A 153 -3.62 -9.12 5.29
N ILE A 154 -3.17 -7.87 5.17
CA ILE A 154 -3.66 -6.77 6.00
C ILE A 154 -4.77 -6.05 5.25
N ALA A 155 -5.97 -6.07 5.81
CA ALA A 155 -7.15 -5.48 5.22
C ALA A 155 -7.81 -4.49 6.18
N ARG A 156 -8.63 -3.60 5.63
CA ARG A 156 -9.46 -2.65 6.36
C ARG A 156 -10.77 -3.33 6.77
N VAL A 157 -11.30 -3.00 7.94
CA VAL A 157 -12.65 -3.39 8.36
C VAL A 157 -13.49 -2.14 8.45
N GLU A 158 -14.61 -2.09 7.71
CA GLU A 158 -15.51 -0.97 7.65
C GLU A 158 -16.93 -1.49 7.38
N ASP A 159 -17.94 -0.97 8.08
CA ASP A 159 -19.34 -1.32 7.94
C ASP A 159 -19.62 -2.84 7.98
N GLY A 160 -18.93 -3.57 8.87
CA GLY A 160 -19.08 -5.01 9.01
C GLY A 160 -18.52 -5.84 7.84
N ARG A 161 -17.73 -5.26 6.96
CA ARG A 161 -17.07 -5.90 5.81
C ARG A 161 -15.57 -5.78 5.90
N VAL A 162 -14.84 -6.72 5.33
CA VAL A 162 -13.41 -6.62 5.11
C VAL A 162 -13.18 -6.05 3.71
N LEU A 163 -12.37 -5.01 3.60
CA LEU A 163 -12.11 -4.31 2.35
C LEU A 163 -10.65 -4.50 1.91
N LEU A 164 -10.47 -4.99 0.70
CA LEU A 164 -9.18 -5.08 0.01
C LEU A 164 -9.10 -4.01 -1.07
N ASP A 165 -8.06 -3.19 -1.03
CA ASP A 165 -7.76 -2.23 -2.09
C ASP A 165 -6.68 -2.81 -3.02
N MET A 166 -7.10 -3.19 -4.23
CA MET A 166 -6.18 -3.78 -5.21
C MET A 166 -5.13 -2.79 -5.72
N ARG A 167 -5.26 -1.50 -5.41
CA ARG A 167 -4.22 -0.49 -5.63
C ARG A 167 -2.94 -0.80 -4.86
N THR A 168 -3.08 -1.29 -3.62
CA THR A 168 -1.98 -1.53 -2.68
C THR A 168 -1.43 -2.95 -2.73
N VAL A 169 -1.99 -3.80 -3.58
CA VAL A 169 -1.55 -5.17 -3.82
C VAL A 169 -0.82 -5.24 -5.15
N PHE A 170 0.37 -5.83 -5.19
CA PHE A 170 1.07 -6.07 -6.46
C PHE A 170 0.40 -7.21 -7.24
N PRO A 171 0.31 -7.13 -8.59
CA PRO A 171 -0.34 -8.17 -9.40
C PRO A 171 0.21 -9.58 -9.19
N GLU A 172 1.49 -9.68 -8.86
CA GLU A 172 2.18 -10.95 -8.60
C GLU A 172 1.65 -11.64 -7.32
N GLN A 173 1.03 -10.88 -6.42
CA GLN A 173 0.47 -11.36 -5.14
C GLN A 173 -0.98 -11.84 -5.26
N ASP A 174 -1.67 -11.55 -6.37
CA ASP A 174 -3.09 -11.91 -6.54
C ASP A 174 -3.34 -13.40 -6.34
N SER A 175 -2.46 -14.25 -6.85
CA SER A 175 -2.60 -15.71 -6.73
C SER A 175 -2.48 -16.20 -5.30
N GLN A 176 -1.63 -15.58 -4.50
CA GLN A 176 -1.43 -15.89 -3.10
C GLN A 176 -2.69 -15.55 -2.30
N ILE A 177 -3.25 -14.34 -2.52
CA ILE A 177 -4.47 -13.91 -1.83
C ILE A 177 -5.66 -14.79 -2.22
N VAL A 178 -5.80 -15.16 -3.51
CA VAL A 178 -6.82 -16.11 -3.96
C VAL A 178 -6.70 -17.45 -3.24
N GLY A 179 -5.47 -17.99 -3.09
CA GLY A 179 -5.22 -19.23 -2.35
C GLY A 179 -5.64 -19.13 -0.88
N ILE A 180 -5.27 -18.04 -0.21
CA ILE A 180 -5.62 -17.77 1.19
C ILE A 180 -7.14 -17.69 1.37
N LEU A 181 -7.84 -16.92 0.53
CA LEU A 181 -9.30 -16.77 0.60
C LEU A 181 -10.03 -18.09 0.36
N ASN A 182 -9.54 -18.90 -0.59
CA ASN A 182 -10.11 -20.24 -0.82
C ASN A 182 -9.89 -21.17 0.39
N SER A 183 -8.73 -21.11 1.04
CA SER A 183 -8.45 -21.89 2.25
C SER A 183 -9.39 -21.50 3.39
N ILE A 184 -9.61 -20.20 3.60
CA ILE A 184 -10.53 -19.68 4.62
C ILE A 184 -11.96 -20.12 4.31
N ALA A 185 -12.38 -20.05 3.04
CA ALA A 185 -13.71 -20.50 2.60
C ALA A 185 -13.96 -22.00 2.85
N CYS A 186 -12.91 -22.84 2.73
CA CYS A 186 -13.02 -24.29 2.94
C CYS A 186 -12.95 -24.72 4.42
N GLN A 187 -12.23 -24.00 5.29
CA GLN A 187 -11.98 -24.40 6.68
C GLN A 187 -13.20 -24.31 7.61
N CYS A 188 -14.24 -23.61 7.26
CA CYS A 188 -15.46 -23.46 8.08
C CYS A 188 -16.34 -24.71 8.19
N GLY A 189 -15.91 -25.87 7.66
CA GLY A 189 -16.61 -27.15 7.82
C GLY A 189 -16.15 -28.04 8.99
N ALA A 190 -15.00 -27.71 9.65
CA ALA A 190 -14.29 -28.69 10.48
C ALA A 190 -14.21 -28.41 11.98
N GLU A 191 -14.60 -27.24 12.49
CA GLU A 191 -14.52 -26.96 13.94
C GLU A 191 -15.85 -26.57 14.57
N ARG A 192 -16.72 -27.57 14.79
CA ARG A 192 -17.56 -27.58 15.99
C ARG A 192 -16.75 -28.28 17.10
N VAL A 193 -16.10 -27.50 17.94
CA VAL A 193 -15.56 -27.99 19.22
C VAL A 193 -16.78 -28.53 20.02
N PRO A 194 -16.79 -29.80 20.46
CA PRO A 194 -17.84 -30.29 21.34
C PRO A 194 -17.67 -29.60 22.68
N GLY A 195 -18.77 -29.02 23.16
CA GLY A 195 -18.88 -28.33 24.43
C GLY A 195 -18.32 -29.18 25.57
N ARG A 196 -17.52 -28.58 26.42
CA ARG A 196 -17.25 -29.08 27.77
C ARG A 196 -18.49 -28.80 28.61
N SER A 197 -19.17 -29.90 28.97
CA SER A 197 -20.12 -30.00 30.12
C SER A 197 -19.39 -29.70 31.41
#